data_40f64a543c41f3c7fe0e6888ae71afd0
#
_entry.id   40f64a543c41f3c7fe0e6888ae71afd0
#
_cell.length_a   1.000
_cell.length_b   1.000
_cell.length_c   1.000
_cell.angle_alpha   90.00
_cell.angle_beta   90.00
_cell.angle_gamma   90.00
#
_symmetry.space_group_name_H-M   'P 1'
#
loop_
_entity.id
_entity.type
_entity.pdbx_description
1 polymer ?
#
loop_
_entity_poly.entity_id
_entity_poly.type
_entity_poly.pdbx_seq_one_letter_code
_entity_poly.pdbx_strand_id
1 'polypeptide(L)'
;MKVLKKSNAVFVMIMVLILNIMSVSATELPKEAVYDLKKGGTQQFILQDEEGKVTEVVIEEITTNARIANGNYKVSYKNPGIWEAGFYVEISANKIASAYSPFHSVATGMILYPNLARNSETKVTYSFLYKQAASNYSTGVIAEMSGTDLVVRQK
;
A
#
# COMPACT_ATOMS: atom_id res chain seq x y z
N MET A 1 -57.98 -24.72 -23.22
CA MET A 1 -56.79 -25.35 -22.70
C MET A 1 -55.54 -24.90 -23.49
N LYS A 2 -55.16 -23.63 -23.44
CA LYS A 2 -54.02 -23.04 -24.25
C LYS A 2 -53.25 -21.94 -23.52
N VAL A 3 -53.12 -22.01 -22.17
CA VAL A 3 -52.45 -20.95 -21.40
C VAL A 3 -51.13 -21.40 -20.73
N LEU A 4 -50.77 -22.70 -20.77
CA LEU A 4 -49.64 -23.24 -20.00
C LEU A 4 -48.28 -23.28 -20.76
N LYS A 5 -48.21 -22.87 -22.05
CA LYS A 5 -46.93 -22.92 -22.82
C LYS A 5 -46.13 -21.63 -22.83
N LYS A 6 -46.69 -20.49 -22.42
CA LYS A 6 -45.95 -19.21 -22.44
C LYS A 6 -45.18 -18.91 -21.12
N SER A 7 -45.52 -19.57 -20.03
CA SER A 7 -44.89 -19.35 -18.73
C SER A 7 -43.47 -19.96 -18.63
N ASN A 8 -43.24 -21.12 -19.23
CA ASN A 8 -41.95 -21.80 -19.14
C ASN A 8 -40.85 -21.14 -19.99
N ALA A 9 -41.20 -20.48 -21.09
CA ALA A 9 -40.20 -19.79 -21.93
C ALA A 9 -39.67 -18.50 -21.25
N VAL A 10 -40.53 -17.79 -20.53
CA VAL A 10 -40.13 -16.59 -19.79
C VAL A 10 -39.27 -16.95 -18.57
N PHE A 11 -39.59 -18.05 -17.89
CA PHE A 11 -38.80 -18.50 -16.73
C PHE A 11 -37.40 -19.00 -17.12
N VAL A 12 -37.28 -19.70 -18.24
CA VAL A 12 -35.96 -20.13 -18.76
C VAL A 12 -35.14 -18.95 -19.26
N MET A 13 -35.76 -17.92 -19.85
CA MET A 13 -35.07 -16.72 -20.29
C MET A 13 -34.55 -15.84 -19.13
N ILE A 14 -35.29 -15.78 -18.02
CA ILE A 14 -34.86 -15.10 -16.80
C ILE A 14 -33.72 -15.88 -16.11
N MET A 15 -33.74 -17.19 -16.13
CA MET A 15 -32.69 -18.02 -15.54
C MET A 15 -31.38 -17.96 -16.33
N VAL A 16 -31.43 -17.79 -17.64
CA VAL A 16 -30.25 -17.60 -18.50
C VAL A 16 -29.64 -16.18 -18.32
N LEU A 17 -30.47 -15.18 -18.00
CA LEU A 17 -29.95 -13.83 -17.74
C LEU A 17 -29.23 -13.73 -16.37
N ILE A 18 -29.59 -14.56 -15.41
CA ILE A 18 -28.96 -14.57 -14.05
C ILE A 18 -27.59 -15.26 -14.09
N LEU A 19 -27.35 -16.16 -15.06
CA LEU A 19 -26.08 -16.89 -15.20
C LEU A 19 -24.94 -16.06 -15.86
N ASN A 20 -25.24 -14.87 -16.37
CA ASN A 20 -24.24 -13.99 -16.97
C ASN A 20 -23.68 -12.91 -16.02
N ILE A 21 -24.07 -12.92 -14.75
CA ILE A 21 -23.54 -12.01 -13.75
C ILE A 21 -22.69 -12.85 -12.80
N MET A 22 -21.39 -12.94 -13.05
CA MET A 22 -20.32 -13.05 -12.07
C MET A 22 -19.06 -13.71 -12.66
N SER A 23 -18.48 -13.04 -13.64
CA SER A 23 -17.02 -13.05 -13.70
C SER A 23 -16.57 -11.76 -12.99
N VAL A 24 -16.73 -11.71 -11.66
CA VAL A 24 -15.92 -10.82 -10.87
C VAL A 24 -14.52 -11.42 -10.92
N SER A 25 -13.71 -10.95 -11.85
CA SER A 25 -12.27 -11.12 -11.75
C SER A 25 -11.91 -10.52 -10.38
N ALA A 26 -11.54 -11.37 -9.43
CA ALA A 26 -10.92 -10.93 -8.21
C ALA A 26 -9.63 -10.21 -8.65
N THR A 27 -9.67 -8.88 -8.73
CA THR A 27 -8.48 -8.09 -9.02
C THR A 27 -7.58 -8.29 -7.82
N GLU A 28 -6.50 -9.02 -8.00
CA GLU A 28 -5.47 -9.21 -6.97
C GLU A 28 -4.95 -7.83 -6.56
N LEU A 29 -4.97 -7.55 -5.26
CA LEU A 29 -4.47 -6.27 -4.75
C LEU A 29 -2.96 -6.17 -5.00
N PRO A 30 -2.43 -4.98 -5.27
CA PRO A 30 -1.00 -4.78 -5.49
C PRO A 30 -0.19 -5.13 -4.24
N LYS A 31 1.06 -5.55 -4.44
CA LYS A 31 2.03 -5.83 -3.36
C LYS A 31 2.86 -4.60 -2.96
N GLU A 32 2.85 -3.58 -3.80
CA GLU A 32 3.63 -2.36 -3.63
C GLU A 32 2.75 -1.14 -3.91
N ALA A 33 3.00 -0.05 -3.18
CA ALA A 33 2.41 1.25 -3.44
C ALA A 33 3.32 2.02 -4.41
N VAL A 34 2.78 2.43 -5.53
CA VAL A 34 3.51 3.22 -6.55
C VAL A 34 2.96 4.64 -6.53
N TYR A 35 3.69 5.54 -5.87
CA TYR A 35 3.34 6.94 -5.75
C TYR A 35 3.89 7.73 -6.93
N ASP A 36 2.99 8.34 -7.70
CA ASP A 36 3.33 9.22 -8.82
C ASP A 36 3.70 10.62 -8.31
N LEU A 37 4.99 10.95 -8.35
CA LEU A 37 5.51 12.26 -7.93
C LEU A 37 4.97 13.42 -8.79
N LYS A 38 4.61 13.18 -10.04
CA LYS A 38 4.04 14.20 -10.92
C LYS A 38 2.61 14.55 -10.55
N LYS A 39 1.86 13.57 -10.06
CA LYS A 39 0.51 13.79 -9.58
C LYS A 39 0.52 14.55 -8.25
N GLY A 40 1.53 14.27 -7.40
CA GLY A 40 1.67 14.91 -6.09
C GLY A 40 0.54 14.65 -5.11
N GLY A 41 0.47 15.47 -4.06
CA GLY A 41 -0.58 15.45 -3.06
C GLY A 41 -0.55 14.21 -2.16
N THR A 42 -1.71 13.81 -1.66
CA THR A 42 -1.87 12.58 -0.86
C THR A 42 -2.38 11.44 -1.73
N GLN A 43 -1.67 10.32 -1.75
CA GLN A 43 -2.10 9.09 -2.42
C GLN A 43 -2.15 7.94 -1.40
N GLN A 44 -3.22 7.18 -1.43
CA GLN A 44 -3.49 6.05 -0.53
C GLN A 44 -3.58 4.76 -1.34
N PHE A 45 -3.00 3.70 -0.81
CA PHE A 45 -2.92 2.39 -1.44
C PHE A 45 -3.33 1.30 -0.46
N ILE A 46 -4.08 0.34 -0.95
CA ILE A 46 -4.38 -0.90 -0.24
C ILE A 46 -3.57 -1.99 -0.89
N LEU A 47 -2.73 -2.64 -0.12
CA LEU A 47 -1.84 -3.70 -0.56
C LEU A 47 -2.26 -5.04 0.03
N GLN A 48 -1.85 -6.11 -0.61
CA GLN A 48 -2.02 -7.47 -0.08
C GLN A 48 -0.69 -8.21 -0.20
N ASP A 49 -0.25 -8.81 0.90
CA ASP A 49 0.94 -9.64 0.91
C ASP A 49 0.66 -11.07 0.38
N GLU A 50 1.70 -11.90 0.32
CA GLU A 50 1.59 -13.29 -0.18
C GLU A 50 0.73 -14.19 0.72
N GLU A 51 0.53 -13.80 1.97
CA GLU A 51 -0.31 -14.50 2.95
C GLU A 51 -1.76 -14.03 2.91
N GLY A 52 -2.09 -13.08 2.01
CA GLY A 52 -3.44 -12.52 1.86
C GLY A 52 -3.76 -11.41 2.87
N LYS A 53 -2.77 -10.94 3.64
CA LYS A 53 -2.96 -9.89 4.63
C LYS A 53 -3.01 -8.52 3.98
N VAL A 54 -4.03 -7.76 4.34
CA VAL A 54 -4.25 -6.42 3.80
C VAL A 54 -3.51 -5.39 4.64
N THR A 55 -2.78 -4.51 3.98
CA THR A 55 -2.04 -3.39 4.55
C THR A 55 -2.40 -2.09 3.83
N GLU A 56 -2.16 -0.96 4.49
CA GLU A 56 -2.46 0.37 3.97
C GLU A 56 -1.17 1.19 3.91
N VAL A 57 -0.96 1.86 2.77
CA VAL A 57 0.14 2.83 2.60
C VAL A 57 -0.45 4.18 2.26
N VAL A 58 -0.02 5.21 2.99
CA VAL A 58 -0.34 6.60 2.69
C VAL A 58 0.94 7.35 2.46
N ILE A 59 1.05 8.02 1.31
CA ILE A 59 2.16 8.90 0.98
C ILE A 59 1.60 10.30 0.77
N GLU A 60 2.08 11.24 1.57
CA GLU A 60 1.61 12.61 1.63
C GLU A 60 2.73 13.57 1.29
N GLU A 61 2.51 14.42 0.30
CA GLU A 61 3.41 15.52 0.00
C GLU A 61 3.22 16.63 1.03
N ILE A 62 4.29 16.96 1.77
CA ILE A 62 4.25 17.93 2.88
C ILE A 62 4.56 19.34 2.41
N THR A 63 5.46 19.49 1.45
CA THR A 63 5.85 20.78 0.91
C THR A 63 5.95 20.71 -0.61
N THR A 64 5.17 21.54 -1.28
CA THR A 64 5.27 21.78 -2.71
C THR A 64 6.34 22.87 -2.96
N ASN A 65 7.55 22.48 -3.30
CA ASN A 65 8.42 23.39 -4.01
C ASN A 65 8.02 23.34 -5.49
N ALA A 66 7.82 24.49 -6.10
CA ALA A 66 7.20 24.69 -7.42
C ALA A 66 7.93 24.02 -8.63
N ARG A 67 8.72 22.98 -8.39
CA ARG A 67 9.37 22.16 -9.42
C ARG A 67 8.96 20.70 -9.20
N ILE A 68 8.29 20.17 -10.19
CA ILE A 68 7.90 18.77 -10.32
C ILE A 68 9.03 17.85 -9.82
N ALA A 69 8.71 16.92 -8.93
CA ALA A 69 9.61 15.91 -8.36
C ALA A 69 10.64 16.36 -7.29
N ASN A 70 10.55 17.57 -6.76
CA ASN A 70 11.34 18.00 -5.60
C ASN A 70 10.39 18.31 -4.46
N GLY A 71 10.51 17.63 -3.32
CA GLY A 71 9.63 17.87 -2.18
C GLY A 71 9.94 16.99 -0.98
N ASN A 72 9.23 17.27 0.10
CA ASN A 72 9.24 16.43 1.30
C ASN A 72 7.97 15.60 1.33
N TYR A 73 8.12 14.32 1.57
CA TYR A 73 7.04 13.36 1.59
C TYR A 73 7.02 12.59 2.92
N LYS A 74 5.84 12.42 3.47
CA LYS A 74 5.61 11.51 4.60
C LYS A 74 5.17 10.17 4.06
N VAL A 75 5.87 9.12 4.42
CA VAL A 75 5.54 7.74 4.10
C VAL A 75 4.99 7.08 5.36
N SER A 76 3.75 6.59 5.32
CA SER A 76 3.11 5.83 6.38
C SER A 76 2.72 4.45 5.87
N TYR A 77 3.15 3.41 6.54
CA TYR A 77 2.78 2.02 6.29
C TYR A 77 2.05 1.46 7.50
N LYS A 78 0.83 1.01 7.31
CA LYS A 78 -0.04 0.51 8.37
C LYS A 78 -0.37 -0.97 8.17
N ASN A 79 -0.08 -1.74 9.18
CA ASN A 79 -0.52 -3.11 9.32
C ASN A 79 -1.70 -3.12 10.32
N PRO A 80 -2.95 -3.15 9.83
CA PRO A 80 -4.12 -2.89 10.65
C PRO A 80 -4.21 -3.80 11.87
N GLY A 81 -4.45 -3.21 13.06
CA GLY A 81 -4.57 -3.94 14.31
C GLY A 81 -3.25 -4.45 14.90
N ILE A 82 -2.11 -4.17 14.26
CA ILE A 82 -0.80 -4.65 14.70
C ILE A 82 0.16 -3.49 14.93
N TRP A 83 0.60 -2.81 13.88
CA TRP A 83 1.51 -1.67 13.97
C TRP A 83 1.36 -0.70 12.79
N GLU A 84 1.81 0.51 13.00
CA GLU A 84 2.03 1.52 11.97
C GLU A 84 3.45 2.03 12.09
N ALA A 85 4.13 2.24 10.97
CA ALA A 85 5.49 2.75 10.92
C ALA A 85 5.69 3.61 9.68
N GLY A 86 6.56 4.60 9.80
CA GLY A 86 6.84 5.49 8.69
C GLY A 86 8.00 6.42 8.96
N PHE A 87 8.24 7.30 8.02
CA PHE A 87 9.31 8.28 8.05
C PHE A 87 9.06 9.38 7.01
N TYR A 88 9.89 10.39 7.03
CA TYR A 88 9.89 11.47 6.05
C TYR A 88 11.06 11.29 5.10
N VAL A 89 10.85 11.61 3.83
CA VAL A 89 11.90 11.63 2.80
C VAL A 89 11.89 12.97 2.07
N GLU A 90 13.07 13.47 1.78
CA GLU A 90 13.29 14.56 0.85
C GLU A 90 13.70 13.98 -0.50
N ILE A 91 12.97 14.33 -1.55
CA ILE A 91 13.26 13.92 -2.92
C ILE A 91 13.72 15.13 -3.72
N SER A 92 14.81 14.97 -4.44
CA SER A 92 15.36 15.97 -5.34
C SER A 92 15.97 15.31 -6.58
N ALA A 93 15.60 15.78 -7.75
CA ALA A 93 16.06 15.25 -9.04
C ALA A 93 15.88 13.73 -9.16
N ASN A 94 14.73 13.20 -8.77
CA ASN A 94 14.39 11.78 -8.75
C ASN A 94 15.32 10.92 -7.88
N LYS A 95 15.91 11.51 -6.86
CA LYS A 95 16.75 10.83 -5.88
C LYS A 95 16.27 11.16 -4.48
N ILE A 96 16.44 10.23 -3.55
CA ILE A 96 16.21 10.47 -2.13
C ILE A 96 17.44 11.24 -1.60
N ALA A 97 17.27 12.53 -1.34
CA ALA A 97 18.32 13.38 -0.79
C ALA A 97 18.55 13.07 0.70
N SER A 98 17.46 12.91 1.47
CA SER A 98 17.52 12.57 2.89
C SER A 98 16.33 11.75 3.34
N ALA A 99 16.47 11.06 4.50
CA ALA A 99 15.38 10.43 5.21
C ALA A 99 15.52 10.75 6.70
N TYR A 100 14.40 11.10 7.34
CA TYR A 100 14.41 11.64 8.70
C TYR A 100 13.10 11.40 9.44
N SER A 101 13.10 11.72 10.74
CA SER A 101 11.92 11.68 11.62
C SER A 101 11.13 10.37 11.53
N PRO A 102 11.75 9.20 11.75
CA PRO A 102 11.01 7.95 11.78
C PRO A 102 9.99 7.96 12.92
N PHE A 103 8.85 7.35 12.68
CA PHE A 103 7.79 7.18 13.67
C PHE A 103 7.21 5.78 13.61
N HIS A 104 6.66 5.32 14.72
CA HIS A 104 5.91 4.08 14.77
C HIS A 104 4.92 4.09 15.94
N SER A 105 3.88 3.28 15.82
CA SER A 105 2.95 2.95 16.89
C SER A 105 2.59 1.47 16.83
N VAL A 106 2.16 0.90 17.93
CA VAL A 106 1.73 -0.49 18.02
C VAL A 106 0.36 -0.58 18.67
N ALA A 107 -0.54 -1.37 18.08
CA ALA A 107 -1.80 -1.73 18.70
C ALA A 107 -1.61 -2.95 19.62
N THR A 108 -0.71 -3.86 19.25
CA THR A 108 -0.35 -5.05 20.03
C THR A 108 1.14 -5.32 19.90
N GLY A 109 1.74 -5.93 20.92
CA GLY A 109 3.17 -6.24 20.93
C GLY A 109 4.07 -5.03 21.15
N MET A 110 5.28 -5.08 20.61
CA MET A 110 6.27 -3.99 20.72
C MET A 110 7.21 -3.96 19.51
N ILE A 111 7.70 -2.77 19.20
CA ILE A 111 8.77 -2.54 18.22
C ILE A 111 10.08 -2.35 18.98
N LEU A 112 11.09 -3.11 18.59
CA LEU A 112 12.43 -3.08 19.15
C LEU A 112 13.45 -2.74 18.07
N TYR A 113 14.51 -2.04 18.47
CA TYR A 113 15.66 -1.69 17.61
C TYR A 113 15.26 -0.98 16.30
N PRO A 114 14.41 0.06 16.37
CA PRO A 114 14.04 0.80 15.16
C PRO A 114 15.26 1.50 14.57
N ASN A 115 15.46 1.33 13.26
CA ASN A 115 16.58 1.91 12.54
C ASN A 115 16.15 2.42 11.18
N LEU A 116 16.32 3.71 10.93
CA LEU A 116 16.11 4.34 9.62
C LEU A 116 17.46 4.50 8.93
N ALA A 117 17.61 3.91 7.77
CA ALA A 117 18.84 3.96 6.98
C ALA A 117 18.56 4.38 5.55
N ARG A 118 19.25 5.42 5.06
CA ARG A 118 19.35 5.73 3.64
C ARG A 118 20.43 4.83 3.04
N ASN A 119 19.98 3.78 2.36
CA ASN A 119 20.87 2.75 1.82
C ASN A 119 21.61 3.21 0.56
N SER A 120 20.96 4.08 -0.25
CA SER A 120 21.50 4.66 -1.46
C SER A 120 20.79 5.98 -1.79
N GLU A 121 21.13 6.59 -2.93
CA GLU A 121 20.39 7.74 -3.46
C GLU A 121 18.96 7.40 -3.91
N THR A 122 18.64 6.14 -4.04
CA THR A 122 17.32 5.69 -4.49
C THR A 122 16.58 4.86 -3.46
N LYS A 123 17.19 4.52 -2.31
CA LYS A 123 16.59 3.56 -1.38
C LYS A 123 16.77 3.94 0.08
N VAL A 124 15.67 3.88 0.81
CA VAL A 124 15.59 4.02 2.27
C VAL A 124 14.90 2.81 2.86
N THR A 125 15.39 2.36 4.01
CA THR A 125 14.79 1.27 4.78
C THR A 125 14.60 1.73 6.22
N TYR A 126 13.37 1.62 6.73
CA TYR A 126 13.07 1.72 8.15
C TYR A 126 12.82 0.31 8.67
N SER A 127 13.75 -0.24 9.41
CA SER A 127 13.71 -1.63 9.90
C SER A 127 13.58 -1.69 11.41
N PHE A 128 12.91 -2.73 11.90
CA PHE A 128 12.75 -3.01 13.32
C PHE A 128 12.46 -4.49 13.56
N LEU A 129 12.65 -4.93 14.80
CA LEU A 129 12.18 -6.21 15.29
C LEU A 129 10.79 -6.02 15.90
N TYR A 130 9.78 -6.68 15.34
CA TYR A 130 8.45 -6.73 15.95
C TYR A 130 8.34 -7.97 16.83
N LYS A 131 7.89 -7.77 18.08
CA LYS A 131 7.72 -8.83 19.07
C LYS A 131 6.28 -8.87 19.56
N GLN A 132 5.66 -10.04 19.49
CA GLN A 132 4.33 -10.30 20.04
C GLN A 132 4.28 -11.70 20.67
N ALA A 133 3.98 -11.80 21.96
CA ALA A 133 4.00 -13.04 22.72
C ALA A 133 5.32 -13.81 22.55
N ALA A 134 5.25 -15.05 22.05
CA ALA A 134 6.43 -15.90 21.80
C ALA A 134 7.05 -15.70 20.41
N SER A 135 6.43 -14.89 19.54
CA SER A 135 6.90 -14.68 18.18
C SER A 135 7.63 -13.34 18.04
N ASN A 136 8.74 -13.37 17.31
CA ASN A 136 9.43 -12.16 16.90
C ASN A 136 9.89 -12.32 15.43
N TYR A 137 9.85 -11.25 14.68
CA TYR A 137 10.33 -11.23 13.30
C TYR A 137 10.85 -9.84 12.92
N SER A 138 11.86 -9.83 12.06
CA SER A 138 12.39 -8.60 11.49
C SER A 138 11.49 -8.15 10.35
N THR A 139 11.08 -6.89 10.38
CA THR A 139 10.22 -6.28 9.36
C THR A 139 10.55 -4.80 9.23
N GLY A 140 9.75 -4.08 8.46
CA GLY A 140 9.92 -2.65 8.28
C GLY A 140 9.27 -2.14 7.00
N VAL A 141 9.68 -0.95 6.59
CA VAL A 141 9.18 -0.24 5.43
C VAL A 141 10.35 0.12 4.53
N ILE A 142 10.22 -0.20 3.25
CA ILE A 142 11.17 0.19 2.21
C ILE A 142 10.51 1.25 1.32
N ALA A 143 11.22 2.34 1.06
CA ALA A 143 10.88 3.30 0.04
C ALA A 143 12.02 3.36 -0.99
N GLU A 144 11.68 3.26 -2.27
CA GLU A 144 12.65 3.16 -3.36
C GLU A 144 12.19 3.98 -4.58
N MET A 145 13.10 4.76 -5.15
CA MET A 145 12.83 5.49 -6.38
C MET A 145 12.88 4.55 -7.59
N SER A 146 11.83 4.55 -8.39
CA SER A 146 11.75 3.87 -9.68
C SER A 146 11.38 4.87 -10.77
N GLY A 147 12.39 5.40 -11.46
CA GLY A 147 12.19 6.49 -12.40
C GLY A 147 11.67 7.76 -11.70
N THR A 148 10.44 8.15 -11.99
CA THR A 148 9.75 9.30 -11.38
C THR A 148 8.75 8.92 -10.28
N ASP A 149 8.75 7.65 -9.87
CA ASP A 149 7.80 7.15 -8.88
C ASP A 149 8.53 6.76 -7.59
N LEU A 150 7.85 6.94 -6.46
CA LEU A 150 8.29 6.43 -5.16
C LEU A 150 7.53 5.13 -4.87
N VAL A 151 8.23 4.02 -4.88
CA VAL A 151 7.68 2.69 -4.60
C VAL A 151 7.85 2.38 -3.12
N VAL A 152 6.75 2.03 -2.44
CA VAL A 152 6.77 1.68 -1.02
C VAL A 152 6.21 0.28 -0.82
N ARG A 153 6.94 -0.52 -0.03
CA ARG A 153 6.55 -1.89 0.32
C ARG A 153 7.02 -2.29 1.71
N GLN A 154 6.51 -3.39 2.21
CA GLN A 154 7.04 -4.01 3.41
C GLN A 154 8.42 -4.63 3.13
N LYS A 155 9.24 -4.62 4.16
CA LYS A 155 10.56 -5.27 4.14
C LYS A 155 10.40 -6.78 4.38
#